data_ee65e59bdc5a826378b193ed1f0ecb40
#
_entry.id   ee65e59bdc5a826378b193ed1f0ecb40
#
_cell.length_a   1.000
_cell.length_b   1.000
_cell.length_c   1.000
_cell.angle_alpha   90.00
_cell.angle_beta   90.00
_cell.angle_gamma   90.00
#
_symmetry.space_group_name_H-M   'P 1'
#
loop_
_entity.id
_entity.type
_entity.pdbx_description
1 polymer ?
#
loop_
_entity_poly.entity_id
_entity_poly.type
_entity_poly.pdbx_seq_one_letter_code
_entity_poly.pdbx_strand_id
1 'polypeptide(L)'
;MNIIDKIKEKRPNLKDNSINAYIIVLKKLNDNKEIKDLDFLANKEEIKEKLNKLKLTTRRNYITGILVVLQAFDATQKLIDYYKNIINDLNEEYTAIMSKNNKSEKQLQNWTSMDELKKVFKDLEKEVMDLDLKNKIKIKPTSLNYRTI
;
A
#
# COMPACT_ATOMS: atom_id res chain seq x y z
N MET A 1 -0.81 17.57 -23.90
CA MET A 1 0.37 17.39 -23.04
C MET A 1 0.19 16.09 -22.25
N ASN A 2 1.20 15.23 -22.23
CA ASN A 2 1.07 13.89 -21.62
C ASN A 2 1.12 14.03 -20.09
N ILE A 3 0.12 13.47 -19.38
CA ILE A 3 0.04 13.48 -17.92
C ILE A 3 1.28 12.80 -17.29
N ILE A 4 1.79 11.74 -17.93
CA ILE A 4 2.96 11.00 -17.48
C ILE A 4 4.18 11.91 -17.41
N ASP A 5 4.41 12.69 -18.47
CA ASP A 5 5.58 13.56 -18.59
C ASP A 5 5.57 14.66 -17.51
N LYS A 6 4.40 15.25 -17.25
CA LYS A 6 4.25 16.24 -16.16
C LYS A 6 4.51 15.65 -14.77
N ILE A 7 4.00 14.45 -14.51
CA ILE A 7 4.24 13.80 -13.23
C ILE A 7 5.74 13.50 -13.08
N LYS A 8 6.41 13.01 -14.12
CA LYS A 8 7.85 12.74 -14.12
C LYS A 8 8.70 13.99 -13.93
N GLU A 9 8.33 15.09 -14.56
CA GLU A 9 9.01 16.38 -14.39
C GLU A 9 9.02 16.83 -12.92
N LYS A 10 7.87 16.76 -12.25
CA LYS A 10 7.75 17.19 -10.83
C LYS A 10 8.26 16.12 -9.84
N ARG A 11 8.25 14.84 -10.24
CA ARG A 11 8.63 13.70 -9.40
C ARG A 11 9.46 12.66 -10.18
N PRO A 12 10.71 12.98 -10.51
CA PRO A 12 11.56 12.13 -11.38
C PRO A 12 11.83 10.74 -10.80
N ASN A 13 11.81 10.60 -9.47
CA ASN A 13 12.07 9.32 -8.78
C ASN A 13 10.84 8.40 -8.71
N LEU A 14 9.68 8.83 -9.24
CA LEU A 14 8.46 8.01 -9.19
C LEU A 14 8.51 6.92 -10.26
N LYS A 15 8.29 5.66 -9.84
CA LYS A 15 8.31 4.52 -10.76
C LYS A 15 7.12 4.57 -11.72
N ASP A 16 7.33 4.12 -12.96
CA ASP A 16 6.29 4.08 -14.01
C ASP A 16 5.04 3.32 -13.59
N ASN A 17 5.19 2.21 -12.86
CA ASN A 17 4.06 1.45 -12.34
C ASN A 17 3.17 2.29 -11.40
N SER A 18 3.76 3.16 -10.58
CA SER A 18 3.00 4.06 -9.70
C SER A 18 2.26 5.12 -10.51
N ILE A 19 2.91 5.69 -11.52
CA ILE A 19 2.29 6.68 -12.40
C ILE A 19 1.10 6.06 -13.14
N ASN A 20 1.28 4.88 -13.71
CA ASN A 20 0.21 4.15 -14.39
C ASN A 20 -0.97 3.85 -13.45
N ALA A 21 -0.70 3.47 -12.20
CA ALA A 21 -1.74 3.27 -11.20
C ALA A 21 -2.55 4.55 -10.95
N TYR A 22 -1.90 5.72 -10.86
CA TYR A 22 -2.59 7.00 -10.70
C TYR A 22 -3.45 7.35 -11.92
N ILE A 23 -2.97 7.10 -13.13
CA ILE A 23 -3.74 7.33 -14.36
C ILE A 23 -4.98 6.43 -14.40
N ILE A 24 -4.86 5.16 -14.01
CA ILE A 24 -6.00 4.23 -13.93
C ILE A 24 -7.04 4.76 -12.94
N VAL A 25 -6.60 5.26 -11.78
CA VAL A 25 -7.49 5.85 -10.78
C VAL A 25 -8.24 7.04 -11.37
N LEU A 26 -7.54 7.98 -12.01
CA LEU A 26 -8.15 9.16 -12.61
C LEU A 26 -9.15 8.79 -13.71
N LYS A 27 -8.81 7.83 -14.58
CA LYS A 27 -9.75 7.33 -15.60
C LYS A 27 -11.03 6.79 -14.98
N LYS A 28 -10.93 5.98 -13.91
CA LYS A 28 -12.10 5.45 -13.19
C LYS A 28 -12.95 6.56 -12.59
N LEU A 29 -12.35 7.60 -12.05
CA LEU A 29 -13.07 8.76 -11.50
C LEU A 29 -13.72 9.60 -12.61
N ASN A 30 -13.14 9.62 -13.80
CA ASN A 30 -13.67 10.30 -14.98
C ASN A 30 -14.53 9.35 -15.86
N ASP A 31 -15.24 8.40 -15.28
CA ASP A 31 -16.14 7.46 -15.94
C ASP A 31 -15.50 6.69 -17.11
N ASN A 32 -14.21 6.35 -16.98
CA ASN A 32 -13.34 5.73 -17.97
C ASN A 32 -13.15 6.56 -19.26
N LYS A 33 -13.52 7.85 -19.24
CA LYS A 33 -13.25 8.76 -20.34
C LYS A 33 -11.77 9.10 -20.44
N GLU A 34 -11.34 9.53 -21.61
CA GLU A 34 -9.99 10.07 -21.80
C GLU A 34 -9.80 11.33 -20.94
N ILE A 35 -8.64 11.42 -20.29
CA ILE A 35 -8.32 12.55 -19.43
C ILE A 35 -7.67 13.63 -20.30
N LYS A 36 -8.44 14.63 -20.68
CA LYS A 36 -7.96 15.79 -21.44
C LYS A 36 -7.49 16.92 -20.52
N ASP A 37 -8.17 17.07 -19.42
CA ASP A 37 -7.94 18.06 -18.36
C ASP A 37 -8.22 17.42 -16.99
N LEU A 38 -8.14 18.22 -15.94
CA LEU A 38 -8.42 17.82 -14.55
C LEU A 38 -9.67 18.50 -13.98
N ASP A 39 -10.47 19.15 -14.81
CA ASP A 39 -11.62 19.96 -14.40
C ASP A 39 -12.68 19.09 -13.69
N PHE A 40 -12.80 17.82 -14.07
CA PHE A 40 -13.70 16.89 -13.37
C PHE A 40 -13.38 16.71 -11.88
N LEU A 41 -12.13 16.94 -11.46
CA LEU A 41 -11.73 16.88 -10.04
C LEU A 41 -12.25 18.10 -9.24
N ALA A 42 -12.67 19.16 -9.90
CA ALA A 42 -13.32 20.31 -9.26
C ALA A 42 -14.77 20.00 -8.84
N ASN A 43 -15.41 18.99 -9.45
CA ASN A 43 -16.73 18.50 -9.04
C ASN A 43 -16.62 17.59 -7.80
N LYS A 44 -16.42 18.26 -6.65
CA LYS A 44 -16.10 17.63 -5.36
C LYS A 44 -17.16 16.62 -4.91
N GLU A 45 -18.43 16.93 -5.13
CA GLU A 45 -19.54 16.09 -4.67
C GLU A 45 -19.58 14.77 -5.46
N GLU A 46 -19.46 14.83 -6.77
CA GLU A 46 -19.43 13.65 -7.63
C GLU A 46 -18.23 12.74 -7.29
N ILE A 47 -17.05 13.33 -7.13
CA ILE A 47 -15.85 12.57 -6.74
C ILE A 47 -16.04 11.93 -5.36
N LYS A 48 -16.60 12.66 -4.39
CA LYS A 48 -16.89 12.15 -3.06
C LYS A 48 -17.86 10.96 -3.09
N GLU A 49 -18.93 11.05 -3.87
CA GLU A 49 -19.87 9.94 -4.06
C GLU A 49 -19.20 8.68 -4.64
N LYS A 50 -18.35 8.87 -5.66
CA LYS A 50 -17.58 7.76 -6.26
C LYS A 50 -16.62 7.13 -5.24
N LEU A 51 -15.95 7.96 -4.45
CA LEU A 51 -15.03 7.49 -3.41
C LEU A 51 -15.75 6.74 -2.27
N ASN A 52 -16.92 7.20 -1.85
CA ASN A 52 -17.68 6.58 -0.76
C ASN A 52 -18.12 5.14 -1.05
N LYS A 53 -18.20 4.76 -2.33
CA LYS A 53 -18.50 3.38 -2.76
C LYS A 53 -17.30 2.43 -2.60
N LEU A 54 -16.12 2.96 -2.29
CA LEU A 54 -14.88 2.20 -2.23
C LEU A 54 -14.50 1.85 -0.78
N LYS A 55 -13.72 0.78 -0.60
CA LYS A 55 -13.13 0.43 0.70
C LYS A 55 -12.14 1.51 1.15
N LEU A 56 -11.97 1.69 2.45
CA LEU A 56 -11.12 2.71 3.06
C LEU A 56 -9.70 2.75 2.46
N THR A 57 -9.03 1.61 2.34
CA THR A 57 -7.68 1.53 1.75
C THR A 57 -7.65 1.97 0.29
N THR A 58 -8.69 1.63 -0.48
CA THR A 58 -8.82 2.04 -1.88
C THR A 58 -9.09 3.54 -1.99
N ARG A 59 -9.95 4.11 -1.13
CA ARG A 59 -10.19 5.56 -1.06
C ARG A 59 -8.89 6.33 -0.83
N ARG A 60 -8.07 5.89 0.14
CA ARG A 60 -6.77 6.49 0.44
C ARG A 60 -5.85 6.49 -0.78
N ASN A 61 -5.74 5.36 -1.49
CA ASN A 61 -4.94 5.25 -2.70
C ASN A 61 -5.44 6.18 -3.81
N TYR A 62 -6.75 6.30 -3.97
CA TYR A 62 -7.37 7.19 -4.96
C TYR A 62 -7.06 8.66 -4.67
N ILE A 63 -7.24 9.10 -3.42
CA ILE A 63 -6.91 10.48 -3.02
C ILE A 63 -5.41 10.76 -3.18
N THR A 64 -4.54 9.81 -2.86
CA THR A 64 -3.10 9.95 -3.10
C THR A 64 -2.80 10.17 -4.58
N GLY A 65 -3.43 9.41 -5.48
CA GLY A 65 -3.31 9.59 -6.92
C GLY A 65 -3.79 10.97 -7.39
N ILE A 66 -4.95 11.42 -6.90
CA ILE A 66 -5.49 12.77 -7.18
C ILE A 66 -4.47 13.84 -6.76
N LEU A 67 -3.96 13.78 -5.53
CA LEU A 67 -3.02 14.78 -4.99
C LEU A 67 -1.72 14.84 -5.79
N VAL A 68 -1.17 13.68 -6.18
CA VAL A 68 0.05 13.64 -7.01
C VAL A 68 -0.16 14.37 -8.32
N VAL A 69 -1.30 14.14 -8.98
CA VAL A 69 -1.60 14.73 -10.28
C VAL A 69 -1.94 16.21 -10.15
N LEU A 70 -2.74 16.63 -9.16
CA LEU A 70 -3.04 18.03 -8.91
C LEU A 70 -1.77 18.86 -8.65
N GLN A 71 -0.82 18.29 -7.91
CA GLN A 71 0.47 18.93 -7.66
C GLN A 71 1.34 19.00 -8.92
N ALA A 72 1.33 17.96 -9.76
CA ALA A 72 2.07 17.97 -11.02
C ALA A 72 1.54 18.98 -12.03
N PHE A 73 0.26 19.32 -11.94
CA PHE A 73 -0.39 20.29 -12.82
C PHE A 73 -0.52 21.68 -12.20
N ASP A 74 0.15 21.93 -11.07
CA ASP A 74 0.10 23.21 -10.37
C ASP A 74 -1.35 23.71 -10.13
N ALA A 75 -2.25 22.76 -9.78
CA ALA A 75 -3.64 23.07 -9.52
C ALA A 75 -3.79 24.08 -8.36
N THR A 76 -4.96 24.73 -8.29
CA THR A 76 -5.20 25.74 -7.25
C THR A 76 -5.01 25.17 -5.86
N GLN A 77 -4.34 25.92 -4.98
CA GLN A 77 -4.06 25.49 -3.61
C GLN A 77 -5.35 25.08 -2.87
N LYS A 78 -6.45 25.80 -3.11
CA LYS A 78 -7.77 25.49 -2.53
C LYS A 78 -8.27 24.09 -2.89
N LEU A 79 -8.00 23.61 -4.10
CA LEU A 79 -8.38 22.26 -4.52
C LEU A 79 -7.46 21.21 -3.91
N ILE A 80 -6.17 21.49 -3.87
CA ILE A 80 -5.17 20.62 -3.23
C ILE A 80 -5.50 20.47 -1.74
N ASP A 81 -5.80 21.54 -1.03
CA ASP A 81 -6.10 21.51 0.40
C ASP A 81 -7.40 20.76 0.70
N TYR A 82 -8.39 20.85 -0.17
CA TYR A 82 -9.60 20.05 -0.06
C TYR A 82 -9.30 18.55 -0.05
N TYR A 83 -8.50 18.07 -1.00
CA TYR A 83 -8.14 16.64 -1.05
C TYR A 83 -7.14 16.23 0.04
N LYS A 84 -6.29 17.17 0.52
CA LYS A 84 -5.42 16.92 1.68
C LYS A 84 -6.23 16.69 2.96
N ASN A 85 -7.28 17.47 3.17
CA ASN A 85 -8.15 17.26 4.34
C ASN A 85 -8.81 15.88 4.27
N ILE A 86 -9.33 15.46 3.11
CA ILE A 86 -9.91 14.13 2.95
C ILE A 86 -8.90 13.02 3.26
N ILE A 87 -7.66 13.11 2.76
CA ILE A 87 -6.66 12.06 3.04
C ILE A 87 -6.27 12.02 4.52
N ASN A 88 -6.26 13.17 5.21
CA ASN A 88 -5.98 13.22 6.64
C ASN A 88 -7.09 12.51 7.43
N ASP A 89 -8.36 12.81 7.14
CA ASP A 89 -9.50 12.15 7.79
C ASP A 89 -9.47 10.62 7.56
N LEU A 90 -9.18 10.19 6.32
CA LEU A 90 -9.06 8.78 5.97
C LEU A 90 -7.85 8.11 6.65
N ASN A 91 -6.76 8.84 6.89
CA ASN A 91 -5.61 8.32 7.61
C ASN A 91 -5.91 8.15 9.11
N GLU A 92 -6.64 9.08 9.71
CA GLU A 92 -7.09 8.97 11.10
C GLU A 92 -8.03 7.77 11.27
N GLU A 93 -9.03 7.63 10.38
CA GLU A 93 -9.93 6.46 10.36
C GLU A 93 -9.13 5.15 10.23
N TYR A 94 -8.19 5.09 9.31
CA TYR A 94 -7.34 3.91 9.10
C TYR A 94 -6.50 3.58 10.33
N THR A 95 -5.88 4.60 10.95
CA THR A 95 -5.06 4.43 12.15
C THR A 95 -5.92 3.94 13.32
N ALA A 96 -7.11 4.48 13.49
CA ALA A 96 -8.05 4.05 14.53
C ALA A 96 -8.48 2.58 14.36
N ILE A 97 -8.65 2.11 13.12
CA ILE A 97 -8.95 0.70 12.83
C ILE A 97 -7.73 -0.19 13.13
N MET A 98 -6.54 0.23 12.70
CA MET A 98 -5.32 -0.54 12.90
C MET A 98 -4.89 -0.60 14.38
N SER A 99 -5.10 0.47 15.15
CA SER A 99 -4.77 0.50 16.58
C SER A 99 -5.60 -0.49 17.42
N LYS A 100 -6.78 -0.88 16.95
CA LYS A 100 -7.60 -1.90 17.61
C LYS A 100 -7.02 -3.31 17.53
N ASN A 101 -5.94 -3.51 16.78
CA ASN A 101 -5.26 -4.80 16.57
C ASN A 101 -6.20 -5.97 16.19
N ASN A 102 -7.35 -5.67 15.62
CA ASN A 102 -8.29 -6.68 15.18
C ASN A 102 -7.73 -7.40 13.95
N LYS A 103 -7.37 -8.66 14.15
CA LYS A 103 -6.93 -9.52 13.06
C LYS A 103 -8.12 -9.87 12.15
N SER A 104 -7.93 -9.83 10.84
CA SER A 104 -8.91 -10.40 9.91
C SER A 104 -8.97 -11.93 10.08
N GLU A 105 -10.07 -12.56 9.64
CA GLU A 105 -10.20 -14.02 9.68
C GLU A 105 -9.00 -14.72 9.03
N LYS A 106 -8.56 -14.23 7.86
CA LYS A 106 -7.38 -14.77 7.17
C LYS A 106 -6.10 -14.61 7.99
N GLN A 107 -5.95 -13.52 8.73
CA GLN A 107 -4.81 -13.32 9.62
C GLN A 107 -4.91 -14.24 10.84
N LEU A 108 -6.11 -14.47 11.38
CA LEU A 108 -6.33 -15.40 12.50
C LEU A 108 -6.00 -16.85 12.09
N GLN A 109 -6.41 -17.27 10.89
CA GLN A 109 -6.10 -18.61 10.37
C GLN A 109 -4.60 -18.86 10.21
N ASN A 110 -3.84 -17.84 9.87
CA ASN A 110 -2.38 -17.92 9.67
C ASN A 110 -1.58 -17.39 10.88
N TRP A 111 -2.24 -17.12 11.99
CA TRP A 111 -1.59 -16.59 13.17
C TRP A 111 -1.02 -17.71 14.01
N THR A 112 0.27 -17.63 14.27
CA THR A 112 0.95 -18.50 15.24
C THR A 112 1.20 -17.69 16.52
N SER A 113 0.86 -18.25 17.65
CA SER A 113 1.13 -17.61 18.94
C SER A 113 2.64 -17.62 19.25
N MET A 114 3.07 -16.70 20.13
CA MET A 114 4.47 -16.67 20.56
C MET A 114 4.87 -17.97 21.30
N ASP A 115 3.92 -18.61 21.98
CA ASP A 115 4.17 -19.85 22.71
C ASP A 115 4.33 -21.03 21.78
N GLU A 116 3.54 -21.10 20.71
CA GLU A 116 3.74 -22.09 19.63
C GLU A 116 5.09 -21.90 18.95
N LEU A 117 5.48 -20.65 18.62
CA LEU A 117 6.80 -20.35 18.05
C LEU A 117 7.93 -20.79 18.98
N LYS A 118 7.82 -20.52 20.30
CA LYS A 118 8.81 -20.97 21.29
C LYS A 118 8.89 -22.48 21.39
N LYS A 119 7.74 -23.17 21.25
CA LYS A 119 7.71 -24.64 21.26
C LYS A 119 8.46 -25.19 20.04
N VAL A 120 8.12 -24.72 18.85
CA VAL A 120 8.80 -25.12 17.60
C VAL A 120 10.30 -24.87 17.68
N PHE A 121 10.70 -23.71 18.24
CA PHE A 121 12.12 -23.39 18.41
C PHE A 121 12.82 -24.37 19.34
N LYS A 122 12.22 -24.70 20.49
CA LYS A 122 12.78 -25.70 21.42
C LYS A 122 12.87 -27.10 20.80
N ASP A 123 11.85 -27.50 20.02
CA ASP A 123 11.85 -28.79 19.34
C ASP A 123 12.98 -28.86 18.31
N LEU A 124 13.18 -27.79 17.53
CA LEU A 124 14.30 -27.65 16.60
C LEU A 124 15.67 -27.64 17.29
N GLU A 125 15.80 -26.93 18.43
CA GLU A 125 17.05 -26.96 19.20
C GLU A 125 17.39 -28.38 19.67
N LYS A 126 16.38 -29.12 20.14
CA LYS A 126 16.55 -30.51 20.57
C LYS A 126 16.97 -31.40 19.37
N GLU A 127 16.29 -31.27 18.24
CA GLU A 127 16.65 -32.01 17.03
C GLU A 127 18.09 -31.72 16.57
N VAL A 128 18.51 -30.44 16.60
CA VAL A 128 19.89 -30.05 16.27
C VAL A 128 20.91 -30.66 17.23
N MET A 129 20.56 -30.77 18.54
CA MET A 129 21.41 -31.40 19.54
C MET A 129 21.48 -32.92 19.33
N ASP A 130 20.34 -33.55 19.11
CA ASP A 130 20.24 -35.02 18.90
C ASP A 130 21.01 -35.44 17.64
N LEU A 131 21.01 -34.63 16.59
CA LEU A 131 21.78 -34.83 15.36
C LEU A 131 23.26 -34.49 15.48
N ASP A 132 23.71 -34.00 16.64
CA ASP A 132 25.09 -33.54 16.92
C ASP A 132 25.65 -32.57 15.85
N LEU A 133 24.76 -31.76 15.28
CA LEU A 133 25.12 -30.80 14.22
C LEU A 133 26.04 -29.69 14.71
N LYS A 134 26.04 -29.40 16.03
CA LYS A 134 26.94 -28.39 16.61
C LYS A 134 28.41 -28.82 16.56
N ASN A 135 28.69 -30.10 16.59
CA ASN A 135 30.05 -30.64 16.53
C ASN A 135 30.51 -30.97 15.10
N LYS A 136 29.58 -31.07 14.15
CA LYS A 136 29.87 -31.26 12.72
C LYS A 136 30.11 -29.91 12.01
N ILE A 137 31.05 -29.13 12.51
CA ILE A 137 31.36 -27.78 11.99
C ILE A 137 32.11 -27.85 10.65
N LYS A 138 31.50 -28.41 9.62
CA LYS A 138 31.89 -28.15 8.23
C LYS A 138 30.70 -28.23 7.27
N ILE A 139 29.57 -27.64 7.63
CA ILE A 139 28.53 -27.36 6.65
C ILE A 139 28.93 -26.08 5.93
N LYS A 140 29.36 -26.21 4.67
CA LYS A 140 29.60 -25.03 3.83
C LYS A 140 28.29 -24.23 3.74
N PRO A 141 28.31 -22.90 3.86
CA PRO A 141 27.10 -22.05 3.81
C PRO A 141 26.25 -22.24 2.54
N THR A 142 26.82 -22.80 1.48
CA THR A 142 26.16 -23.06 0.20
C THR A 142 25.17 -24.24 0.22
N SER A 143 25.10 -25.04 1.29
CA SER A 143 24.20 -26.20 1.39
C SER A 143 22.93 -25.93 2.19
N LEU A 144 22.78 -24.77 2.82
CA LEU A 144 21.55 -24.35 3.46
C LEU A 144 20.59 -23.75 2.42
N ASN A 145 19.70 -24.60 1.94
CA ASN A 145 18.62 -24.17 1.04
C ASN A 145 17.53 -23.47 1.86
N TYR A 146 17.59 -22.15 2.00
CA TYR A 146 16.60 -21.31 2.68
C TYR A 146 15.23 -21.25 1.99
N ARG A 147 14.89 -22.21 1.11
CA ARG A 147 13.65 -22.21 0.32
C ARG A 147 12.51 -23.00 0.91
N THR A 148 12.60 -23.43 2.16
CA THR A 148 11.51 -24.16 2.81
C THR A 148 11.27 -23.62 4.22
N ILE A 149 10.75 -22.40 4.28
CA ILE A 149 9.91 -21.91 5.37
C ILE A 149 8.77 -21.10 4.75
#